data_cac4cd7847cb107436ae107c1fd4f030
#
_entry.id   cac4cd7847cb107436ae107c1fd4f030
#
_cell.length_a   1.000
_cell.length_b   1.000
_cell.length_c   1.000
_cell.angle_alpha   90.00
_cell.angle_beta   90.00
_cell.angle_gamma   90.00
#
_symmetry.space_group_name_H-M   'P 1'
#
loop_
_entity.id
_entity.type
_entity.pdbx_description
1 polymer ?
#
loop_
_entity_poly.entity_id
_entity_poly.type
_entity_poly.pdbx_seq_one_letter_code
_entity_poly.pdbx_strand_id
1 'polypeptide(L)'
;MSPTFDPLPLPPHFDPTKVGQVWKVPYQQRAAEAEQWGGQHHIQPAAEDRFRMCLVAVDVQNTFCIPDFELYVGGRSGTGAIDDYRRLCEFIYRNLGTITQICPTMDTHQALQIFHAAFLVNEEGEHPAPLTLISADDIEKGLWKFNPVLERTLGLEEGYGQQHLLHYTTALKRGNKYDLAIWPYHAMLGGIGHALVSAFEEAVFFHSIARLTRPNFQIKGDNPLTENYSVLGPEVMTGPGGDLIAEKNYAFIDTLLDFDAVVIAGQAKSHCVAWTIQ
;
A
#
# COMPACT_ATOMS: atom_id res chain seq x y z
N MET A 1 -7.97 -13.53 33.69
CA MET A 1 -9.03 -14.00 32.77
C MET A 1 -8.74 -13.34 31.43
N SER A 2 -8.52 -14.14 30.40
CA SER A 2 -8.43 -13.57 29.04
C SER A 2 -9.79 -12.96 28.70
N PRO A 3 -9.84 -11.75 28.14
CA PRO A 3 -11.10 -11.18 27.71
C PRO A 3 -11.67 -12.07 26.61
N THR A 4 -12.87 -12.61 26.83
CA THR A 4 -13.65 -13.28 25.80
C THR A 4 -14.25 -12.19 24.94
N PHE A 5 -13.67 -11.93 23.78
CA PHE A 5 -14.23 -11.01 22.79
C PHE A 5 -15.25 -11.79 21.95
N ASP A 6 -16.53 -11.61 22.25
CA ASP A 6 -17.57 -12.09 21.36
C ASP A 6 -17.62 -11.14 20.14
N PRO A 7 -17.49 -11.66 18.92
CA PRO A 7 -17.50 -10.84 17.72
C PRO A 7 -18.86 -10.14 17.56
N LEU A 8 -18.83 -8.87 17.21
CA LEU A 8 -20.05 -8.10 16.94
C LEU A 8 -20.76 -8.62 15.69
N PRO A 9 -22.08 -8.44 15.57
CA PRO A 9 -22.78 -8.64 14.31
C PRO A 9 -22.27 -7.64 13.26
N LEU A 10 -22.51 -7.94 11.99
CA LEU A 10 -22.23 -6.98 10.91
C LEU A 10 -23.28 -5.87 10.90
N PRO A 11 -22.88 -4.60 10.71
CA PRO A 11 -23.83 -3.51 10.60
C PRO A 11 -24.78 -3.71 9.39
N PRO A 12 -26.05 -3.29 9.49
CA PRO A 12 -27.06 -3.53 8.44
C PRO A 12 -26.72 -2.92 7.07
N HIS A 13 -25.88 -1.91 7.03
CA HIS A 13 -25.46 -1.27 5.78
C HIS A 13 -24.41 -2.06 5.01
N PHE A 14 -23.66 -2.93 5.68
CA PHE A 14 -22.61 -3.70 5.04
C PHE A 14 -23.20 -4.82 4.18
N ASP A 15 -23.00 -4.71 2.87
CA ASP A 15 -23.43 -5.71 1.90
C ASP A 15 -22.19 -6.39 1.29
N PRO A 16 -21.88 -7.64 1.68
CA PRO A 16 -20.70 -8.36 1.21
C PRO A 16 -20.75 -8.68 -0.31
N THR A 17 -21.92 -8.56 -0.94
CA THR A 17 -22.06 -8.81 -2.38
C THR A 17 -21.65 -7.61 -3.23
N LYS A 18 -21.55 -6.43 -2.62
CA LYS A 18 -21.19 -5.18 -3.31
C LYS A 18 -19.72 -4.79 -3.15
N VAL A 19 -18.97 -5.48 -2.32
CA VAL A 19 -17.58 -5.08 -2.02
C VAL A 19 -16.71 -4.89 -3.26
N GLY A 20 -16.90 -5.65 -4.33
CA GLY A 20 -16.19 -5.50 -5.61
C GLY A 20 -16.59 -4.29 -6.48
N GLN A 21 -17.28 -3.31 -5.91
CA GLN A 21 -17.75 -2.13 -6.63
C GLN A 21 -17.15 -0.85 -6.05
N VAL A 22 -17.14 0.21 -6.84
CA VAL A 22 -16.75 1.56 -6.41
C VAL A 22 -18.02 2.40 -6.24
N TRP A 23 -18.17 3.05 -5.07
CA TRP A 23 -19.30 3.96 -4.80
C TRP A 23 -18.85 5.15 -3.96
N LYS A 24 -19.70 6.15 -3.90
CA LYS A 24 -19.51 7.31 -3.02
C LYS A 24 -20.06 6.98 -1.63
N VAL A 25 -19.18 6.95 -0.63
CA VAL A 25 -19.58 6.70 0.77
C VAL A 25 -20.50 7.81 1.28
N PRO A 26 -21.67 7.48 1.85
CA PRO A 26 -22.61 8.46 2.40
C PRO A 26 -22.19 8.85 3.84
N TYR A 27 -21.12 9.61 4.00
CA TYR A 27 -20.45 9.88 5.28
C TYR A 27 -21.38 10.38 6.39
N GLN A 28 -22.32 11.31 6.09
CA GLN A 28 -23.21 11.85 7.12
C GLN A 28 -24.14 10.77 7.69
N GLN A 29 -24.71 9.96 6.82
CA GLN A 29 -25.54 8.83 7.23
C GLN A 29 -24.71 7.82 8.02
N ARG A 30 -23.52 7.49 7.52
CA ARG A 30 -22.64 6.49 8.11
C ARG A 30 -22.09 6.92 9.47
N ALA A 31 -21.87 8.22 9.68
CA ALA A 31 -21.50 8.77 11.00
C ALA A 31 -22.62 8.54 12.03
N ALA A 32 -23.86 8.91 11.70
CA ALA A 32 -25.01 8.71 12.60
C ALA A 32 -25.23 7.23 12.95
N GLU A 33 -25.08 6.34 11.95
CA GLU A 33 -25.20 4.90 12.17
C GLU A 33 -24.07 4.35 13.05
N ALA A 34 -22.83 4.84 12.89
CA ALA A 34 -21.68 4.43 13.70
C ALA A 34 -21.82 4.88 15.16
N GLU A 35 -22.28 6.09 15.41
CA GLU A 35 -22.59 6.58 16.76
C GLU A 35 -23.67 5.73 17.44
N GLN A 36 -24.78 5.47 16.72
CA GLN A 36 -25.86 4.62 17.22
C GLN A 36 -25.37 3.20 17.52
N TRP A 37 -24.55 2.62 16.62
CA TRP A 37 -23.98 1.28 16.77
C TRP A 37 -23.04 1.21 17.98
N GLY A 38 -22.19 2.22 18.15
CA GLY A 38 -21.31 2.35 19.32
C GLY A 38 -22.09 2.34 20.63
N GLY A 39 -23.17 3.13 20.71
CA GLY A 39 -24.05 3.16 21.88
C GLY A 39 -24.78 1.83 22.11
N GLN A 40 -25.34 1.23 21.06
CA GLN A 40 -26.08 -0.04 21.14
C GLN A 40 -25.22 -1.19 21.61
N HIS A 41 -23.95 -1.24 21.19
CA HIS A 41 -23.01 -2.32 21.52
C HIS A 41 -22.02 -1.96 22.62
N HIS A 42 -22.20 -0.83 23.30
CA HIS A 42 -21.35 -0.34 24.39
C HIS A 42 -19.85 -0.28 24.01
N ILE A 43 -19.56 0.14 22.76
CA ILE A 43 -18.21 0.26 22.25
C ILE A 43 -17.53 1.46 22.93
N GLN A 44 -16.39 1.22 23.60
CA GLN A 44 -15.65 2.26 24.29
C GLN A 44 -14.75 3.05 23.32
N PRO A 45 -14.43 4.32 23.62
CA PRO A 45 -13.41 5.06 22.90
C PRO A 45 -12.06 4.31 22.89
N ALA A 46 -11.35 4.36 21.79
CA ALA A 46 -10.05 3.68 21.66
C ALA A 46 -8.98 4.14 22.67
N ALA A 47 -9.11 5.37 23.16
CA ALA A 47 -8.23 5.92 24.20
C ALA A 47 -8.34 5.20 25.56
N GLU A 48 -9.40 4.41 25.77
CA GLU A 48 -9.64 3.64 27.00
C GLU A 48 -9.10 2.20 26.91
N ASP A 49 -8.54 1.80 25.75
CA ASP A 49 -8.03 0.45 25.53
C ASP A 49 -6.85 0.15 26.46
N ARG A 50 -6.96 -0.96 27.19
CA ARG A 50 -5.87 -1.51 28.00
C ARG A 50 -4.96 -2.45 27.19
N PHE A 51 -5.52 -3.12 26.21
CA PHE A 51 -4.80 -3.90 25.21
C PHE A 51 -4.98 -3.19 23.87
N ARG A 52 -3.90 -2.71 23.31
CA ARG A 52 -3.92 -1.88 22.12
C ARG A 52 -3.59 -2.70 20.89
N MET A 53 -4.52 -2.77 19.94
CA MET A 53 -4.36 -3.48 18.68
C MET A 53 -4.33 -2.51 17.50
N CYS A 54 -3.27 -2.59 16.71
CA CYS A 54 -3.17 -1.89 15.42
C CYS A 54 -3.53 -2.85 14.28
N LEU A 55 -4.36 -2.38 13.34
CA LEU A 55 -4.60 -3.05 12.07
C LEU A 55 -3.90 -2.27 10.95
N VAL A 56 -2.82 -2.82 10.42
CA VAL A 56 -2.14 -2.30 9.22
C VAL A 56 -2.81 -2.91 8.00
N ALA A 57 -3.53 -2.07 7.24
CA ALA A 57 -4.23 -2.49 6.04
C ALA A 57 -3.44 -2.04 4.80
N VAL A 58 -2.69 -2.99 4.22
CA VAL A 58 -1.71 -2.73 3.17
C VAL A 58 -2.41 -2.56 1.83
N ASP A 59 -2.33 -1.36 1.25
CA ASP A 59 -2.67 -1.01 -0.13
C ASP A 59 -4.07 -1.53 -0.57
N VAL A 60 -5.08 -1.36 0.28
CA VAL A 60 -6.47 -1.72 -0.02
C VAL A 60 -7.10 -0.65 -0.92
N GLN A 61 -6.49 -0.47 -2.10
CA GLN A 61 -6.81 0.57 -3.09
C GLN A 61 -7.52 -0.02 -4.31
N ASN A 62 -8.26 0.82 -5.03
CA ASN A 62 -9.00 0.38 -6.22
C ASN A 62 -8.08 -0.28 -7.25
N THR A 63 -6.89 0.27 -7.47
CA THR A 63 -5.92 -0.24 -8.45
C THR A 63 -5.58 -1.72 -8.27
N PHE A 64 -5.54 -2.22 -7.02
CA PHE A 64 -5.18 -3.61 -6.69
C PHE A 64 -6.38 -4.51 -6.43
N CYS A 65 -7.50 -3.92 -6.03
CA CYS A 65 -8.61 -4.66 -5.43
C CYS A 65 -9.85 -4.75 -6.31
N ILE A 66 -10.05 -3.83 -7.24
CA ILE A 66 -11.24 -3.80 -8.09
C ILE A 66 -10.91 -4.34 -9.49
N PRO A 67 -11.70 -5.28 -10.03
CA PRO A 67 -11.53 -5.76 -11.41
C PRO A 67 -11.52 -4.59 -12.41
N ASP A 68 -10.81 -4.77 -13.51
CA ASP A 68 -10.64 -3.79 -14.60
C ASP A 68 -9.82 -2.53 -14.24
N PHE A 69 -9.28 -2.44 -13.01
CA PHE A 69 -8.25 -1.46 -12.69
C PHE A 69 -6.84 -1.96 -13.04
N GLU A 70 -5.88 -1.05 -12.99
CA GLU A 70 -4.58 -1.14 -13.66
C GLU A 70 -3.74 -2.35 -13.26
N LEU A 71 -3.79 -2.77 -11.97
CA LEU A 71 -2.99 -3.88 -11.45
C LEU A 71 -3.79 -4.79 -10.51
N TYR A 72 -4.97 -5.20 -10.96
CA TYR A 72 -5.87 -6.03 -10.18
C TYR A 72 -5.26 -7.37 -9.74
N VAL A 73 -5.29 -7.63 -8.43
CA VAL A 73 -4.72 -8.83 -7.80
C VAL A 73 -5.78 -9.93 -7.68
N GLY A 74 -6.22 -10.46 -8.81
CA GLY A 74 -7.27 -11.51 -8.85
C GLY A 74 -6.82 -12.87 -8.30
N GLY A 75 -5.50 -13.14 -8.26
CA GLY A 75 -4.97 -14.43 -7.84
C GLY A 75 -5.43 -15.58 -8.74
N ARG A 76 -5.33 -16.81 -8.25
CA ARG A 76 -5.73 -18.01 -9.01
C ARG A 76 -7.25 -18.13 -9.17
N SER A 77 -8.02 -17.59 -8.24
CA SER A 77 -9.50 -17.63 -8.28
C SER A 77 -10.10 -16.59 -9.23
N GLY A 78 -9.35 -15.57 -9.61
CA GLY A 78 -9.86 -14.38 -10.29
C GLY A 78 -10.58 -13.40 -9.36
N THR A 79 -10.81 -13.74 -8.09
CA THR A 79 -11.53 -12.92 -7.09
C THR A 79 -10.72 -12.69 -5.82
N GLY A 80 -9.44 -13.08 -5.82
CA GLY A 80 -8.62 -13.14 -4.62
C GLY A 80 -8.63 -11.86 -3.79
N ALA A 81 -8.38 -10.70 -4.41
CA ALA A 81 -8.40 -9.42 -3.72
C ALA A 81 -9.80 -9.10 -3.14
N ILE A 82 -10.88 -9.31 -3.91
CA ILE A 82 -12.26 -9.07 -3.47
C ILE A 82 -12.57 -9.91 -2.23
N ASP A 83 -12.22 -11.19 -2.26
CA ASP A 83 -12.45 -12.11 -1.16
C ASP A 83 -11.65 -11.72 0.08
N ASP A 84 -10.42 -11.21 -0.09
CA ASP A 84 -9.57 -10.78 1.00
C ASP A 84 -10.10 -9.52 1.67
N TYR A 85 -10.37 -8.46 0.93
CA TYR A 85 -10.84 -7.24 1.59
C TYR A 85 -12.30 -7.32 2.05
N ARG A 86 -13.13 -8.22 1.48
CA ARG A 86 -14.42 -8.56 2.08
C ARG A 86 -14.22 -9.09 3.50
N ARG A 87 -13.34 -10.09 3.68
CA ARG A 87 -13.00 -10.63 5.02
C ARG A 87 -12.39 -9.56 5.92
N LEU A 88 -11.58 -8.66 5.37
CA LEU A 88 -11.00 -7.54 6.12
C LEU A 88 -12.09 -6.58 6.63
N CYS A 89 -13.05 -6.20 5.80
CA CYS A 89 -14.19 -5.37 6.24
C CYS A 89 -15.02 -6.08 7.31
N GLU A 90 -15.33 -7.37 7.11
CA GLU A 90 -16.03 -8.17 8.11
C GLU A 90 -15.23 -8.24 9.42
N PHE A 91 -13.92 -8.43 9.36
CA PHE A 91 -13.04 -8.43 10.53
C PHE A 91 -13.09 -7.09 11.27
N ILE A 92 -13.03 -5.97 10.56
CA ILE A 92 -13.14 -4.63 11.17
C ILE A 92 -14.47 -4.48 11.90
N TYR A 93 -15.59 -4.77 11.25
CA TYR A 93 -16.91 -4.59 11.85
C TYR A 93 -17.14 -5.52 13.04
N ARG A 94 -16.69 -6.78 12.96
CA ARG A 94 -16.84 -7.73 14.05
C ARG A 94 -15.94 -7.44 15.26
N ASN A 95 -14.86 -6.70 15.05
CA ASN A 95 -13.86 -6.40 16.08
C ASN A 95 -13.75 -4.90 16.39
N LEU A 96 -14.82 -4.13 16.14
CA LEU A 96 -14.82 -2.68 16.40
C LEU A 96 -14.38 -2.33 17.83
N GLY A 97 -14.82 -3.10 18.83
CA GLY A 97 -14.44 -2.87 20.22
C GLY A 97 -13.02 -3.28 20.59
N THR A 98 -12.27 -3.92 19.67
CA THR A 98 -10.93 -4.48 19.94
C THR A 98 -9.84 -3.75 19.17
N ILE A 99 -10.13 -3.31 17.93
CA ILE A 99 -9.16 -2.59 17.10
C ILE A 99 -9.03 -1.16 17.66
N THR A 100 -7.85 -0.83 18.16
CA THR A 100 -7.55 0.51 18.69
C THR A 100 -7.35 1.52 17.57
N GLN A 101 -6.58 1.15 16.55
CA GLN A 101 -6.29 2.02 15.41
C GLN A 101 -6.18 1.22 14.12
N ILE A 102 -6.69 1.79 13.03
CA ILE A 102 -6.46 1.28 11.67
C ILE A 102 -5.43 2.18 11.01
N CYS A 103 -4.41 1.56 10.41
CA CYS A 103 -3.34 2.20 9.66
C CYS A 103 -3.41 1.75 8.19
N PRO A 104 -4.18 2.42 7.32
CA PRO A 104 -4.16 2.14 5.90
C PRO A 104 -2.83 2.57 5.30
N THR A 105 -2.18 1.71 4.50
CA THR A 105 -1.08 2.15 3.63
C THR A 105 -1.62 2.44 2.24
N MET A 106 -0.98 3.40 1.58
CA MET A 106 -1.37 3.81 0.23
C MET A 106 -0.14 3.85 -0.65
N ASP A 107 -0.09 2.93 -1.60
CA ASP A 107 0.86 3.00 -2.68
C ASP A 107 0.55 4.22 -3.53
N THR A 108 1.56 5.07 -3.78
CA THR A 108 1.32 6.40 -4.33
C THR A 108 2.38 6.72 -5.37
N HIS A 109 1.97 6.76 -6.63
CA HIS A 109 2.90 6.89 -7.73
C HIS A 109 2.69 8.15 -8.55
N GLN A 110 3.75 8.55 -9.24
CA GLN A 110 3.78 9.54 -10.30
C GLN A 110 4.34 8.90 -11.59
N ALA A 111 4.22 9.59 -12.73
CA ALA A 111 4.54 8.97 -14.01
C ALA A 111 6.04 8.63 -14.18
N LEU A 112 6.94 9.41 -13.59
CA LEU A 112 8.39 9.29 -13.81
C LEU A 112 9.07 8.66 -12.59
N GLN A 113 8.98 7.32 -12.49
CA GLN A 113 9.60 6.53 -11.42
C GLN A 113 10.36 5.34 -12.00
N ILE A 114 11.41 4.89 -11.30
CA ILE A 114 12.38 3.89 -11.77
C ILE A 114 11.75 2.59 -12.28
N PHE A 115 10.58 2.23 -11.76
CA PHE A 115 9.82 1.04 -12.13
C PHE A 115 8.76 1.29 -13.23
N HIS A 116 8.74 2.47 -13.84
CA HIS A 116 7.84 2.77 -14.97
C HIS A 116 8.59 2.76 -16.30
N ALA A 117 7.90 2.36 -17.35
CA ALA A 117 8.45 2.20 -18.69
C ALA A 117 9.20 3.45 -19.19
N ALA A 118 8.66 4.66 -18.96
CA ALA A 118 9.27 5.91 -19.40
C ALA A 118 10.68 6.17 -18.82
N PHE A 119 11.04 5.49 -17.74
CA PHE A 119 12.33 5.66 -17.06
C PHE A 119 13.50 5.00 -17.81
N LEU A 120 13.20 4.01 -18.67
CA LEU A 120 14.20 3.23 -19.39
C LEU A 120 13.99 3.28 -20.91
N VAL A 121 15.08 3.10 -21.63
CA VAL A 121 15.09 2.95 -23.09
C VAL A 121 16.08 1.87 -23.52
N ASN A 122 15.83 1.23 -24.67
CA ASN A 122 16.78 0.38 -25.37
C ASN A 122 17.66 1.20 -26.36
N GLU A 123 18.46 0.57 -27.19
CA GLU A 123 19.31 1.25 -28.19
C GLU A 123 18.49 1.96 -29.28
N GLU A 124 17.31 1.47 -29.59
CA GLU A 124 16.38 2.03 -30.56
C GLU A 124 15.55 3.17 -29.97
N GLY A 125 15.66 3.45 -28.65
CA GLY A 125 14.87 4.47 -27.96
C GLY A 125 13.47 3.98 -27.54
N GLU A 126 13.21 2.69 -27.61
CA GLU A 126 11.92 2.11 -27.19
C GLU A 126 11.92 1.83 -25.69
N HIS A 127 10.74 1.87 -25.09
CA HIS A 127 10.54 1.58 -23.67
C HIS A 127 10.23 0.11 -23.42
N PRO A 128 10.61 -0.46 -22.24
CA PRO A 128 10.24 -1.81 -21.88
C PRO A 128 8.71 -1.95 -21.71
N ALA A 129 8.19 -3.11 -22.10
CA ALA A 129 6.79 -3.41 -21.87
C ALA A 129 6.48 -3.56 -20.36
N PRO A 130 5.26 -3.26 -19.91
CA PRO A 130 4.83 -3.58 -18.54
C PRO A 130 5.08 -5.06 -18.21
N LEU A 131 5.45 -5.31 -16.94
CA LEU A 131 5.82 -6.62 -16.39
C LEU A 131 7.13 -7.21 -16.89
N THR A 132 7.94 -6.45 -17.64
CA THR A 132 9.32 -6.83 -17.95
C THR A 132 10.14 -6.82 -16.65
N LEU A 133 10.88 -7.89 -16.40
CA LEU A 133 11.86 -7.95 -15.32
C LEU A 133 13.23 -7.56 -15.89
N ILE A 134 13.91 -6.64 -15.20
CA ILE A 134 15.19 -6.09 -15.61
C ILE A 134 16.22 -6.39 -14.54
N SER A 135 17.17 -7.22 -14.91
CA SER A 135 18.28 -7.62 -14.03
C SER A 135 19.46 -6.64 -14.10
N ALA A 136 20.36 -6.73 -13.13
CA ALA A 136 21.63 -5.99 -13.19
C ALA A 136 22.43 -6.35 -14.45
N ASP A 137 22.40 -7.61 -14.88
CA ASP A 137 23.12 -8.11 -16.06
C ASP A 137 22.57 -7.48 -17.36
N ASP A 138 21.26 -7.20 -17.43
CA ASP A 138 20.65 -6.52 -18.58
C ASP A 138 21.13 -5.08 -18.70
N ILE A 139 21.30 -4.39 -17.56
CA ILE A 139 21.84 -3.03 -17.52
C ILE A 139 23.33 -3.02 -17.88
N GLU A 140 24.13 -3.96 -17.33
CA GLU A 140 25.57 -4.08 -17.66
C GLU A 140 25.82 -4.36 -19.14
N LYS A 141 24.95 -5.16 -19.77
CA LYS A 141 25.01 -5.45 -21.22
C LYS A 141 24.45 -4.33 -22.10
N GLY A 142 23.84 -3.30 -21.50
CA GLY A 142 23.27 -2.19 -22.24
C GLY A 142 21.94 -2.50 -22.95
N LEU A 143 21.28 -3.61 -22.62
CA LEU A 143 19.96 -3.94 -23.17
C LEU A 143 18.91 -2.88 -22.78
N TRP A 144 19.00 -2.39 -21.55
CA TRP A 144 18.21 -1.28 -21.05
C TRP A 144 19.11 -0.22 -20.45
N LYS A 145 18.77 1.04 -20.67
CA LYS A 145 19.50 2.22 -20.20
C LYS A 145 18.53 3.17 -19.53
N PHE A 146 19.03 3.98 -18.61
CA PHE A 146 18.28 5.12 -18.10
C PHE A 146 17.92 6.06 -19.27
N ASN A 147 16.71 6.57 -19.29
CA ASN A 147 16.27 7.53 -20.29
C ASN A 147 16.91 8.92 -20.01
N PRO A 148 17.94 9.32 -20.78
CA PRO A 148 18.73 10.52 -20.45
C PRO A 148 17.94 11.82 -20.49
N VAL A 149 16.80 11.83 -21.19
CA VAL A 149 15.91 13.00 -21.24
C VAL A 149 15.35 13.35 -19.86
N LEU A 150 15.26 12.37 -18.96
CA LEU A 150 14.71 12.56 -17.62
C LEU A 150 15.68 13.20 -16.62
N GLU A 151 17.00 13.18 -16.86
CA GLU A 151 17.97 13.72 -15.88
C GLU A 151 17.63 15.18 -15.50
N ARG A 152 17.41 16.01 -16.50
CA ARG A 152 17.04 17.41 -16.26
C ARG A 152 15.70 17.56 -15.53
N THR A 153 14.73 16.74 -15.88
CA THR A 153 13.38 16.78 -15.27
C THR A 153 13.41 16.37 -13.81
N LEU A 154 14.25 15.39 -13.47
CA LEU A 154 14.42 14.88 -12.12
C LEU A 154 15.48 15.67 -11.30
N GLY A 155 16.11 16.67 -11.89
CA GLY A 155 17.17 17.47 -11.25
C GLY A 155 18.45 16.66 -10.98
N LEU A 156 18.74 15.65 -11.79
CA LEU A 156 19.91 14.80 -11.67
C LEU A 156 21.08 15.42 -12.46
N GLU A 157 22.29 15.15 -12.01
CA GLU A 157 23.52 15.47 -12.74
C GLU A 157 23.65 14.58 -13.99
N GLU A 158 24.36 15.06 -15.00
CA GLU A 158 24.61 14.32 -16.25
C GLU A 158 25.30 12.97 -15.96
N GLY A 159 24.68 11.89 -16.45
CA GLY A 159 25.17 10.51 -16.28
C GLY A 159 24.81 9.88 -14.93
N TYR A 160 24.25 10.62 -13.98
CA TYR A 160 23.84 10.08 -12.68
C TYR A 160 22.75 9.02 -12.84
N GLY A 161 21.77 9.27 -13.71
CA GLY A 161 20.65 8.36 -13.93
C GLY A 161 21.09 6.94 -14.32
N GLN A 162 22.05 6.83 -15.24
CA GLN A 162 22.61 5.53 -15.66
C GLN A 162 23.40 4.86 -14.54
N GLN A 163 24.21 5.62 -13.81
CA GLN A 163 24.97 5.10 -12.67
C GLN A 163 24.03 4.59 -11.58
N HIS A 164 22.95 5.34 -11.31
CA HIS A 164 21.95 4.97 -10.33
C HIS A 164 21.18 3.71 -10.74
N LEU A 165 20.75 3.58 -11.99
CA LEU A 165 20.06 2.40 -12.48
C LEU A 165 20.91 1.12 -12.32
N LEU A 166 22.21 1.18 -12.63
CA LEU A 166 23.13 0.08 -12.41
C LEU A 166 23.33 -0.23 -10.93
N HIS A 167 23.50 0.82 -10.10
CA HIS A 167 23.60 0.68 -8.65
C HIS A 167 22.36 0.03 -8.07
N TYR A 168 21.17 0.52 -8.44
CA TYR A 168 19.87 0.06 -7.98
C TYR A 168 19.67 -1.43 -8.26
N THR A 169 19.81 -1.86 -9.52
CA THR A 169 19.64 -3.26 -9.92
C THR A 169 20.68 -4.18 -9.28
N THR A 170 21.92 -3.69 -9.13
CA THR A 170 22.98 -4.42 -8.40
C THR A 170 22.66 -4.56 -6.92
N ALA A 171 22.10 -3.52 -6.29
CA ALA A 171 21.73 -3.55 -4.89
C ALA A 171 20.55 -4.53 -4.64
N LEU A 172 19.55 -4.56 -5.53
CA LEU A 172 18.48 -5.56 -5.48
C LEU A 172 19.05 -7.00 -5.55
N LYS A 173 19.94 -7.28 -6.50
CA LYS A 173 20.58 -8.58 -6.66
C LYS A 173 21.38 -8.99 -5.42
N ARG A 174 22.18 -8.08 -4.85
CA ARG A 174 22.95 -8.31 -3.61
C ARG A 174 22.07 -8.52 -2.39
N GLY A 175 20.95 -7.83 -2.31
CA GLY A 175 19.96 -7.96 -1.25
C GLY A 175 19.06 -9.20 -1.37
N ASN A 176 19.26 -10.03 -2.40
CA ASN A 176 18.37 -11.16 -2.74
C ASN A 176 16.90 -10.74 -2.84
N LYS A 177 16.70 -9.56 -3.39
CA LYS A 177 15.37 -8.98 -3.67
C LYS A 177 14.93 -9.34 -5.09
N TYR A 178 13.68 -9.03 -5.43
CA TYR A 178 13.20 -9.16 -6.80
C TYR A 178 14.00 -8.26 -7.74
N ASP A 179 14.19 -8.70 -8.99
CA ASP A 179 14.70 -7.84 -10.05
C ASP A 179 13.77 -6.64 -10.24
N LEU A 180 14.28 -5.56 -10.85
CA LEU A 180 13.45 -4.40 -11.17
C LEU A 180 12.31 -4.81 -12.11
N ALA A 181 11.09 -4.79 -11.60
CA ALA A 181 9.89 -5.02 -12.38
C ALA A 181 9.38 -3.71 -12.97
N ILE A 182 9.10 -3.71 -14.26
CA ILE A 182 8.43 -2.57 -14.90
C ILE A 182 6.93 -2.72 -14.72
N TRP A 183 6.38 -1.90 -13.82
CA TRP A 183 4.94 -1.95 -13.55
C TRP A 183 4.14 -1.14 -14.58
N PRO A 184 2.89 -1.55 -14.89
CA PRO A 184 1.95 -0.64 -15.53
C PRO A 184 1.77 0.60 -14.66
N TYR A 185 1.39 1.74 -15.25
CA TYR A 185 1.04 2.91 -14.47
C TYR A 185 -0.18 2.59 -13.59
N HIS A 186 0.00 2.66 -12.28
CA HIS A 186 -1.03 2.28 -11.30
C HIS A 186 -0.90 3.14 -10.06
N ALA A 187 -1.90 3.16 -9.21
CA ALA A 187 -1.91 3.94 -7.96
C ALA A 187 -1.48 5.42 -8.15
N MET A 188 -1.83 6.02 -9.29
CA MET A 188 -1.42 7.38 -9.64
C MET A 188 -2.07 8.38 -8.71
N LEU A 189 -1.27 9.19 -8.02
CA LEU A 189 -1.71 10.17 -7.03
C LEU A 189 -2.87 11.03 -7.53
N GLY A 190 -3.98 11.02 -6.79
CA GLY A 190 -5.20 11.76 -7.13
C GLY A 190 -6.11 11.06 -8.15
N GLY A 191 -5.69 9.94 -8.74
CA GLY A 191 -6.52 9.12 -9.62
C GLY A 191 -7.52 8.25 -8.84
N ILE A 192 -8.55 7.76 -9.51
CA ILE A 192 -9.55 6.87 -8.91
C ILE A 192 -8.93 5.52 -8.49
N GLY A 193 -7.89 5.05 -9.17
CA GLY A 193 -7.13 3.85 -8.81
C GLY A 193 -6.38 4.00 -7.48
N HIS A 194 -5.90 5.22 -7.17
CA HIS A 194 -5.22 5.54 -5.93
C HIS A 194 -6.14 5.53 -4.71
N ALA A 195 -7.43 5.79 -4.87
CA ALA A 195 -8.36 5.80 -3.76
C ALA A 195 -8.51 4.41 -3.10
N LEU A 196 -8.82 4.39 -1.80
CA LEU A 196 -9.22 3.16 -1.12
C LEU A 196 -10.46 2.55 -1.78
N VAL A 197 -10.61 1.22 -1.71
CA VAL A 197 -11.86 0.60 -2.12
C VAL A 197 -13.00 1.07 -1.23
N SER A 198 -14.15 1.35 -1.81
CA SER A 198 -15.27 2.01 -1.11
C SER A 198 -15.74 1.25 0.14
N ALA A 199 -15.79 -0.08 0.10
CA ALA A 199 -16.17 -0.89 1.26
C ALA A 199 -15.19 -0.75 2.43
N PHE A 200 -13.89 -0.69 2.14
CA PHE A 200 -12.84 -0.53 3.16
C PHE A 200 -12.80 0.93 3.68
N GLU A 201 -12.89 1.91 2.79
CA GLU A 201 -13.02 3.32 3.16
C GLU A 201 -14.18 3.53 4.14
N GLU A 202 -15.36 2.95 3.83
CA GLU A 202 -16.55 3.00 4.67
C GLU A 202 -16.34 2.32 6.03
N ALA A 203 -15.67 1.15 6.06
CA ALA A 203 -15.36 0.44 7.29
C ALA A 203 -14.38 1.22 8.18
N VAL A 204 -13.34 1.83 7.60
CA VAL A 204 -12.38 2.69 8.31
C VAL A 204 -13.06 3.93 8.88
N PHE A 205 -13.93 4.57 8.10
CA PHE A 205 -14.69 5.72 8.54
C PHE A 205 -15.64 5.36 9.69
N PHE A 206 -16.39 4.25 9.55
CA PHE A 206 -17.30 3.75 10.58
C PHE A 206 -16.56 3.44 11.89
N HIS A 207 -15.43 2.74 11.80
CA HIS A 207 -14.55 2.46 12.94
C HIS A 207 -14.10 3.76 13.61
N SER A 208 -13.70 4.76 12.84
CA SER A 208 -13.20 6.04 13.36
C SER A 208 -14.25 6.76 14.21
N ILE A 209 -15.49 6.75 13.77
CA ILE A 209 -16.61 7.36 14.50
C ILE A 209 -17.00 6.52 15.71
N ALA A 210 -17.20 5.21 15.55
CA ALA A 210 -17.62 4.31 16.63
C ALA A 210 -16.60 4.24 17.78
N ARG A 211 -15.29 4.37 17.47
CA ARG A 211 -14.17 4.27 18.43
C ARG A 211 -13.59 5.62 18.84
N LEU A 212 -14.07 6.72 18.28
CA LEU A 212 -13.52 8.06 18.49
C LEU A 212 -11.98 8.08 18.28
N THR A 213 -11.51 7.46 17.21
CA THR A 213 -10.08 7.34 16.88
C THR A 213 -9.81 7.78 15.45
N ARG A 214 -8.62 8.29 15.20
CA ARG A 214 -8.20 8.71 13.86
C ARG A 214 -7.45 7.56 13.17
N PRO A 215 -7.75 7.24 11.90
CA PRO A 215 -6.89 6.35 11.12
C PRO A 215 -5.52 7.01 10.90
N ASN A 216 -4.47 6.20 10.87
CA ASN A 216 -3.11 6.66 10.61
C ASN A 216 -2.70 6.25 9.20
N PHE A 217 -3.00 7.11 8.20
CA PHE A 217 -2.65 6.87 6.81
C PHE A 217 -1.14 6.95 6.60
N GLN A 218 -0.59 5.93 5.94
CA GLN A 218 0.81 5.86 5.55
C GLN A 218 0.92 5.89 4.03
N ILE A 219 1.54 6.93 3.49
CA ILE A 219 1.79 7.07 2.05
C ILE A 219 3.20 6.54 1.77
N LYS A 220 3.35 5.73 0.72
CA LYS A 220 4.64 5.20 0.26
C LYS A 220 4.76 5.27 -1.25
N GLY A 221 5.98 5.20 -1.78
CA GLY A 221 6.24 5.07 -3.22
C GLY A 221 6.34 6.37 -4.00
N ASP A 222 6.52 7.52 -3.36
CA ASP A 222 6.61 8.83 -4.00
C ASP A 222 8.02 9.18 -4.53
N ASN A 223 9.07 8.46 -4.09
CA ASN A 223 10.44 8.71 -4.54
C ASN A 223 10.67 8.18 -5.96
N PRO A 224 11.12 9.02 -6.93
CA PRO A 224 11.31 8.57 -8.30
C PRO A 224 12.46 7.60 -8.51
N LEU A 225 13.42 7.50 -7.58
CA LEU A 225 14.66 6.75 -7.73
C LEU A 225 14.66 5.39 -7.01
N THR A 226 13.60 5.06 -6.28
CA THR A 226 13.48 3.78 -5.58
C THR A 226 12.03 3.36 -5.45
N GLU A 227 11.78 2.07 -5.33
CA GLU A 227 10.46 1.51 -5.09
C GLU A 227 10.26 1.20 -3.60
N ASN A 228 9.01 1.23 -3.17
CA ASN A 228 8.60 0.88 -1.81
C ASN A 228 7.56 -0.24 -1.84
N TYR A 229 7.97 -1.50 -1.81
CA TYR A 229 7.01 -2.56 -1.49
C TYR A 229 6.58 -2.45 -0.03
N SER A 230 7.54 -2.35 0.88
CA SER A 230 7.24 -2.15 2.30
C SER A 230 6.88 -0.71 2.62
N VAL A 231 5.88 -0.52 3.50
CA VAL A 231 5.60 0.79 4.11
C VAL A 231 6.69 1.20 5.12
N LEU A 232 7.49 0.25 5.57
CA LEU A 232 8.55 0.48 6.56
C LEU A 232 9.87 0.98 5.96
N GLY A 233 10.03 0.87 4.64
CA GLY A 233 11.21 1.39 3.96
C GLY A 233 11.28 0.99 2.48
N PRO A 234 12.08 1.73 1.70
CA PRO A 234 12.26 1.50 0.28
C PRO A 234 13.18 0.30 -0.01
N GLU A 235 13.16 -0.16 -1.26
CA GLU A 235 13.95 -1.31 -1.71
C GLU A 235 15.45 -1.01 -1.69
N VAL A 236 15.85 0.18 -2.10
CA VAL A 236 17.23 0.67 -2.08
C VAL A 236 17.25 2.08 -1.51
N MET A 237 18.08 2.31 -0.53
CA MET A 237 18.14 3.58 0.21
C MET A 237 19.31 4.47 -0.20
N THR A 238 20.24 3.97 -1.02
CA THR A 238 21.46 4.68 -1.37
C THR A 238 21.58 4.91 -2.86
N GLY A 239 22.20 6.03 -3.22
CA GLY A 239 22.68 6.31 -4.56
C GLY A 239 24.03 5.65 -4.87
N PRO A 240 24.55 5.79 -6.10
CA PRO A 240 25.79 5.16 -6.55
C PRO A 240 27.04 5.63 -5.77
N GLY A 241 27.01 6.84 -5.21
CA GLY A 241 28.06 7.39 -4.35
C GLY A 241 27.99 6.95 -2.89
N GLY A 242 26.94 6.21 -2.50
CA GLY A 242 26.68 5.83 -1.11
C GLY A 242 25.88 6.87 -0.32
N ASP A 243 25.50 7.97 -0.94
CA ASP A 243 24.61 8.98 -0.41
C ASP A 243 23.20 8.42 -0.16
N LEU A 244 22.53 8.88 0.89
CA LEU A 244 21.15 8.49 1.16
C LEU A 244 20.20 9.21 0.20
N ILE A 245 19.40 8.44 -0.53
CA ILE A 245 18.31 8.93 -1.40
C ILE A 245 16.93 8.70 -0.78
N ALA A 246 16.84 7.85 0.22
CA ALA A 246 15.63 7.54 0.95
C ALA A 246 15.95 6.95 2.33
N GLU A 247 14.95 6.91 3.22
CA GLU A 247 15.08 6.43 4.59
C GLU A 247 13.95 5.46 4.97
N LYS A 248 14.18 4.67 6.01
CA LYS A 248 13.10 3.88 6.62
C LYS A 248 12.09 4.79 7.30
N ASN A 249 10.84 4.34 7.34
CA ASN A 249 9.76 5.04 8.05
C ASN A 249 9.84 4.78 9.56
N TYR A 250 10.88 5.33 10.21
CA TYR A 250 11.11 5.16 11.65
C TYR A 250 9.94 5.65 12.48
N ALA A 251 9.28 6.73 12.08
CA ALA A 251 8.13 7.28 12.79
C ALA A 251 6.96 6.30 12.82
N PHE A 252 6.74 5.55 11.74
CA PHE A 252 5.70 4.53 11.73
C PHE A 252 6.13 3.26 12.46
N ILE A 253 7.40 2.87 12.37
CA ILE A 253 7.95 1.76 13.17
C ILE A 253 7.75 2.05 14.66
N ASP A 254 8.13 3.22 15.13
CA ASP A 254 7.94 3.63 16.53
C ASP A 254 6.46 3.61 16.92
N THR A 255 5.57 4.09 16.03
CA THR A 255 4.13 4.02 16.26
C THR A 255 3.64 2.57 16.44
N LEU A 256 4.13 1.62 15.63
CA LEU A 256 3.73 0.22 15.73
C LEU A 256 4.21 -0.43 17.04
N LEU A 257 5.36 -0.01 17.57
CA LEU A 257 5.89 -0.50 18.84
C LEU A 257 5.07 -0.07 20.06
N ASP A 258 4.21 0.93 19.92
CA ASP A 258 3.27 1.37 20.97
C ASP A 258 2.05 0.46 21.13
N PHE A 259 1.88 -0.55 20.28
CA PHE A 259 0.75 -1.49 20.33
C PHE A 259 1.15 -2.84 20.90
N ASP A 260 0.24 -3.48 21.63
CA ASP A 260 0.43 -4.84 22.17
C ASP A 260 0.31 -5.90 21.08
N ALA A 261 -0.41 -5.60 20.00
CA ALA A 261 -0.57 -6.47 18.84
C ALA A 261 -0.69 -5.67 17.54
N VAL A 262 -0.05 -6.17 16.49
CA VAL A 262 -0.18 -5.64 15.13
C VAL A 262 -0.72 -6.74 14.23
N VAL A 263 -1.86 -6.48 13.60
CA VAL A 263 -2.46 -7.34 12.57
C VAL A 263 -2.16 -6.73 11.21
N ILE A 264 -1.64 -7.52 10.29
CA ILE A 264 -1.31 -7.06 8.93
C ILE A 264 -2.18 -7.82 7.92
N ALA A 265 -2.87 -7.08 7.07
CA ALA A 265 -3.71 -7.63 6.00
C ALA A 265 -3.63 -6.71 4.76
N GLY A 266 -4.04 -7.18 3.60
CA GLY A 266 -4.10 -6.36 2.38
C GLY A 266 -3.45 -6.99 1.15
N GLN A 267 -2.96 -6.15 0.21
CA GLN A 267 -2.49 -6.53 -1.12
C GLN A 267 -1.06 -6.02 -1.39
N ALA A 268 -0.23 -6.68 -2.23
CA ALA A 268 -0.40 -8.09 -2.58
C ALA A 268 0.42 -8.93 -1.61
N LYS A 269 -0.06 -10.15 -1.30
CA LYS A 269 0.61 -11.07 -0.36
C LYS A 269 2.08 -11.32 -0.71
N SER A 270 2.43 -11.40 -2.00
CA SER A 270 3.79 -11.70 -2.47
C SER A 270 4.74 -10.51 -2.48
N HIS A 271 4.25 -9.28 -2.36
CA HIS A 271 5.03 -8.04 -2.44
C HIS A 271 4.79 -7.17 -1.20
N CYS A 272 3.92 -6.18 -1.26
CA CYS A 272 3.78 -5.17 -0.20
C CYS A 272 3.49 -5.78 1.19
N VAL A 273 2.63 -6.80 1.27
CA VAL A 273 2.34 -7.48 2.54
C VAL A 273 3.56 -8.26 3.04
N ALA A 274 4.20 -9.07 2.17
CA ALA A 274 5.37 -9.86 2.55
C ALA A 274 6.53 -8.98 3.02
N TRP A 275 6.86 -7.93 2.27
CA TRP A 275 7.94 -6.99 2.61
C TRP A 275 7.65 -6.15 3.85
N THR A 276 6.37 -5.89 4.17
CA THR A 276 6.00 -5.19 5.40
C THR A 276 6.13 -6.08 6.63
N ILE A 277 6.00 -7.41 6.48
CA ILE A 277 6.14 -8.38 7.59
C ILE A 277 7.60 -8.72 7.89
N GLN A 278 8.48 -8.69 6.89
CA GLN A 278 9.92 -8.99 7.04
C GLN A 278 10.69 -7.88 7.75
#